data_1b02386e8a5a6ec98ffb075330586a9c
#
_entry.id   1b02386e8a5a6ec98ffb075330586a9c
#
_cell.length_a   1.000
_cell.length_b   1.000
_cell.length_c   1.000
_cell.angle_alpha   90.00
_cell.angle_beta   90.00
_cell.angle_gamma   90.00
#
_symmetry.space_group_name_H-M   'P 1'
#
loop_
_entity.id
_entity.type
_entity.pdbx_description
1 polymer ?
#
loop_
_entity_poly.entity_id
_entity_poly.type
_entity_poly.pdbx_seq_one_letter_code
_entity_poly.pdbx_strand_id
1 'polypeptide(L)'
;MSETTAGGQAYAPDNVERFGRKFKMEYVGMASVFLTIWLLHFANVAAILAMFFLFVALKKKTRDHLVTSFLMFAAAALAVPAVVESGWGLPFALFAMLAWALEGWLEKRPGRIVSIPFVLAALGACTPFWPVGLLFVGAYLLQPRPDAPHLTRRLAMLAAVGVVLAAAVAAAVAAPALVREAPGPLSLVIWLGVAGPAALALALFWRSLAVPHRINALVTGILAPFDERMIAVFGIAGTIVLAATVFRQSVESTQLRPHFKRAEWYYFWVILAVAVGLLVARFAPTA
;
A
#
# COMPACT_ATOMS: atom_id res chain seq x y z
N MET A 1 -20.20 52.49 -24.16
CA MET A 1 -19.34 52.07 -23.05
C MET A 1 -20.23 51.32 -22.06
N SER A 2 -20.22 50.00 -22.13
CA SER A 2 -21.01 49.13 -21.29
C SER A 2 -20.03 48.43 -20.32
N GLU A 3 -20.07 48.78 -19.06
CA GLU A 3 -19.35 48.14 -17.99
C GLU A 3 -19.94 46.73 -17.79
N THR A 4 -19.13 45.73 -18.10
CA THR A 4 -19.39 44.36 -17.77
C THR A 4 -19.08 44.17 -16.29
N THR A 5 -20.09 44.24 -15.45
CA THR A 5 -20.03 43.85 -14.05
C THR A 5 -19.58 42.41 -13.95
N ALA A 6 -18.36 42.22 -13.43
CA ALA A 6 -17.84 40.92 -13.08
C ALA A 6 -18.82 40.23 -12.09
N GLY A 7 -19.41 39.14 -12.55
CA GLY A 7 -20.35 38.36 -11.79
C GLY A 7 -19.70 37.86 -10.52
N GLY A 8 -20.20 38.38 -9.41
CA GLY A 8 -19.90 37.81 -8.07
C GLY A 8 -20.27 36.33 -8.10
N GLN A 9 -19.28 35.48 -7.96
CA GLN A 9 -19.52 34.09 -7.69
C GLN A 9 -20.31 34.05 -6.38
N ALA A 10 -21.61 33.90 -6.50
CA ALA A 10 -22.45 33.60 -5.36
C ALA A 10 -21.85 32.42 -4.63
N TYR A 11 -21.39 32.64 -3.44
CA TYR A 11 -20.86 31.61 -2.54
C TYR A 11 -22.01 30.66 -2.23
N ALA A 12 -22.12 29.63 -3.04
CA ALA A 12 -23.26 28.73 -3.03
C ALA A 12 -23.28 27.93 -1.73
N PRO A 13 -24.46 27.62 -1.20
CA PRO A 13 -24.65 26.70 -0.06
C PRO A 13 -24.04 25.30 -0.29
N ASP A 14 -23.60 24.99 -1.48
CA ASP A 14 -22.83 23.82 -1.86
C ASP A 14 -21.57 23.56 -1.00
N ASN A 15 -20.98 24.60 -0.38
CA ASN A 15 -19.78 24.38 0.42
C ASN A 15 -20.08 23.74 1.78
N VAL A 16 -21.22 24.03 2.38
CA VAL A 16 -21.65 23.41 3.65
C VAL A 16 -22.07 21.96 3.43
N GLU A 17 -22.78 21.68 2.33
CA GLU A 17 -23.12 20.31 1.95
C GLU A 17 -21.88 19.51 1.50
N ARG A 18 -20.90 20.13 0.84
CA ARG A 18 -19.62 19.51 0.51
C ARG A 18 -18.80 19.21 1.74
N PHE A 19 -18.80 20.11 2.73
CA PHE A 19 -18.12 19.90 3.99
C PHE A 19 -18.76 18.78 4.80
N GLY A 20 -20.09 18.76 4.93
CA GLY A 20 -20.82 17.70 5.62
C GLY A 20 -20.70 16.33 4.94
N ARG A 21 -20.62 16.29 3.60
CA ARG A 21 -20.36 15.06 2.84
C ARG A 21 -18.92 14.56 2.99
N LYS A 22 -17.96 15.47 2.93
CA LYS A 22 -16.55 15.18 3.17
C LYS A 22 -16.33 14.61 4.56
N PHE A 23 -17.01 15.16 5.55
CA PHE A 23 -16.96 14.72 6.94
C PHE A 23 -17.55 13.31 7.11
N LYS A 24 -18.72 13.01 6.49
CA LYS A 24 -19.29 11.65 6.52
C LYS A 24 -18.40 10.61 5.87
N MET A 25 -17.74 10.94 4.76
CA MET A 25 -16.78 10.06 4.08
C MET A 25 -15.51 9.85 4.92
N GLU A 26 -15.05 10.86 5.63
CA GLU A 26 -13.93 10.74 6.56
C GLU A 26 -14.25 9.77 7.71
N TYR A 27 -15.47 9.77 8.24
CA TYR A 27 -15.90 8.80 9.25
C TYR A 27 -15.93 7.36 8.73
N VAL A 28 -16.44 7.14 7.52
CA VAL A 28 -16.44 5.80 6.91
C VAL A 28 -15.00 5.34 6.65
N GLY A 29 -14.13 6.24 6.17
CA GLY A 29 -12.72 5.97 6.01
C GLY A 29 -12.04 5.64 7.34
N MET A 30 -12.28 6.43 8.38
CA MET A 30 -11.77 6.16 9.71
C MET A 30 -12.30 4.85 10.29
N ALA A 31 -13.59 4.56 10.14
CA ALA A 31 -14.17 3.31 10.60
C ALA A 31 -13.55 2.09 9.92
N SER A 32 -13.30 2.14 8.60
CA SER A 32 -12.62 1.05 7.89
C SER A 32 -11.16 0.91 8.29
N VAL A 33 -10.45 2.01 8.58
CA VAL A 33 -9.09 1.97 9.15
C VAL A 33 -9.12 1.36 10.54
N PHE A 34 -10.04 1.78 11.42
CA PHE A 34 -10.20 1.19 12.74
C PHE A 34 -10.54 -0.29 12.68
N LEU A 35 -11.45 -0.70 11.78
CA LEU A 35 -11.79 -2.09 11.58
C LEU A 35 -10.58 -2.90 11.09
N THR A 36 -9.81 -2.35 10.16
CA THR A 36 -8.57 -2.96 9.67
C THR A 36 -7.53 -3.09 10.79
N ILE A 37 -7.33 -2.04 11.58
CA ILE A 37 -6.44 -2.04 12.75
C ILE A 37 -6.94 -3.06 13.78
N TRP A 38 -8.25 -3.11 14.04
CA TRP A 38 -8.83 -4.04 14.99
C TRP A 38 -8.66 -5.50 14.54
N LEU A 39 -8.92 -5.81 13.28
CA LEU A 39 -8.67 -7.14 12.70
C LEU A 39 -7.20 -7.56 12.83
N LEU A 40 -6.27 -6.62 12.63
CA LEU A 40 -4.84 -6.86 12.73
C LEU A 40 -4.32 -6.78 14.17
N HIS A 41 -5.00 -6.07 15.07
CA HIS A 41 -4.60 -5.95 16.48
C HIS A 41 -4.60 -7.30 17.20
N PHE A 42 -5.55 -8.17 16.88
CA PHE A 42 -5.54 -9.54 17.38
C PHE A 42 -4.38 -10.38 16.83
N ALA A 43 -3.71 -9.90 15.80
CA ALA A 43 -2.63 -10.62 15.16
C ALA A 43 -1.25 -10.14 15.58
N ASN A 44 -0.97 -8.83 15.53
CA ASN A 44 0.36 -8.31 15.85
C ASN A 44 0.38 -6.78 15.88
N VAL A 45 1.01 -6.17 16.91
CA VAL A 45 1.22 -4.72 17.02
C VAL A 45 2.02 -4.17 15.84
N ALA A 46 2.98 -4.91 15.30
CA ALA A 46 3.76 -4.51 14.13
C ALA A 46 2.90 -4.29 12.88
N ALA A 47 1.81 -5.05 12.72
CA ALA A 47 0.88 -4.88 11.62
C ALA A 47 0.16 -3.51 11.65
N ILE A 48 -0.07 -2.95 12.83
CA ILE A 48 -0.64 -1.60 12.98
C ILE A 48 0.32 -0.55 12.42
N LEU A 49 1.61 -0.67 12.71
CA LEU A 49 2.65 0.20 12.16
C LEU A 49 2.73 0.07 10.62
N ALA A 50 2.61 -1.15 10.10
CA ALA A 50 2.56 -1.39 8.67
C ALA A 50 1.41 -0.61 8.01
N MET A 51 0.22 -0.71 8.59
CA MET A 51 -0.97 0.00 8.09
C MET A 51 -0.81 1.52 8.16
N PHE A 52 -0.18 2.04 9.20
CA PHE A 52 0.12 3.46 9.30
C PHE A 52 1.03 3.95 8.16
N PHE A 53 2.16 3.28 7.92
CA PHE A 53 3.07 3.65 6.83
C PHE A 53 2.41 3.52 5.46
N LEU A 54 1.66 2.45 5.24
CA LEU A 54 0.92 2.23 4.01
C LEU A 54 -0.17 3.30 3.80
N PHE A 55 -0.92 3.65 4.86
CA PHE A 55 -1.90 4.74 4.80
C PHE A 55 -1.27 6.05 4.35
N VAL A 56 -0.16 6.44 4.96
CA VAL A 56 0.53 7.69 4.60
C VAL A 56 1.03 7.65 3.16
N ALA A 57 1.51 6.50 2.68
CA ALA A 57 1.96 6.33 1.30
C ALA A 57 0.80 6.43 0.29
N LEU A 58 -0.30 5.73 0.56
CA LEU A 58 -1.47 5.67 -0.33
C LEU A 58 -2.26 6.98 -0.34
N LYS A 59 -2.50 7.60 0.84
CA LYS A 59 -3.28 8.84 0.97
C LYS A 59 -2.77 9.97 0.08
N LYS A 60 -1.47 10.06 -0.10
CA LYS A 60 -0.87 11.07 -0.97
C LYS A 60 -1.15 10.85 -2.45
N LYS A 61 -1.29 9.60 -2.87
CA LYS A 61 -1.55 9.25 -4.26
C LYS A 61 -3.03 9.40 -4.60
N THR A 62 -3.88 8.92 -3.73
CA THR A 62 -5.33 8.93 -3.94
C THR A 62 -5.97 10.28 -3.64
N ARG A 63 -5.40 11.07 -2.71
CA ARG A 63 -5.97 12.31 -2.16
C ARG A 63 -7.38 12.16 -1.59
N ASP A 64 -7.84 10.93 -1.44
CA ASP A 64 -9.17 10.56 -0.95
C ASP A 64 -9.04 9.56 0.20
N HIS A 65 -9.77 9.81 1.29
CA HIS A 65 -9.71 8.95 2.47
C HIS A 65 -10.41 7.62 2.26
N LEU A 66 -11.56 7.62 1.56
CA LEU A 66 -12.34 6.40 1.31
C LEU A 66 -11.55 5.43 0.44
N VAL A 67 -11.02 5.94 -0.67
CA VAL A 67 -10.19 5.15 -1.60
C VAL A 67 -8.96 4.61 -0.88
N THR A 68 -8.29 5.45 -0.09
CA THR A 68 -7.14 5.01 0.72
C THR A 68 -7.52 3.87 1.65
N SER A 69 -8.65 4.00 2.36
CA SER A 69 -9.12 2.98 3.30
C SER A 69 -9.50 1.67 2.61
N PHE A 70 -10.12 1.74 1.44
CA PHE A 70 -10.41 0.56 0.62
C PHE A 70 -9.14 -0.17 0.20
N LEU A 71 -8.13 0.57 -0.28
CA LEU A 71 -6.84 -0.02 -0.65
C LEU A 71 -6.08 -0.59 0.54
N MET A 72 -6.16 0.06 1.69
CA MET A 72 -5.60 -0.47 2.93
C MET A 72 -6.28 -1.77 3.35
N PHE A 73 -7.61 -1.82 3.24
CA PHE A 73 -8.35 -3.04 3.54
C PHE A 73 -7.93 -4.19 2.60
N ALA A 74 -7.77 -3.91 1.30
CA ALA A 74 -7.29 -4.90 0.35
C ALA A 74 -5.87 -5.40 0.70
N ALA A 75 -4.95 -4.49 1.05
CA ALA A 75 -3.61 -4.85 1.50
C ALA A 75 -3.63 -5.68 2.81
N ALA A 76 -4.49 -5.30 3.76
CA ALA A 76 -4.66 -6.02 5.01
C ALA A 76 -5.21 -7.43 4.78
N ALA A 77 -6.23 -7.58 3.93
CA ALA A 77 -6.82 -8.87 3.59
C ALA A 77 -5.78 -9.83 3.00
N LEU A 78 -4.86 -9.30 2.17
CA LEU A 78 -3.74 -10.07 1.62
C LEU A 78 -2.66 -10.40 2.66
N ALA A 79 -2.49 -9.56 3.68
CA ALA A 79 -1.46 -9.74 4.70
C ALA A 79 -1.91 -10.63 5.87
N VAL A 80 -3.22 -10.70 6.16
CA VAL A 80 -3.77 -11.40 7.32
C VAL A 80 -3.27 -12.84 7.46
N PRO A 81 -3.29 -13.70 6.43
CA PRO A 81 -2.81 -15.07 6.59
C PRO A 81 -1.33 -15.13 7.03
N ALA A 82 -0.45 -14.41 6.31
CA ALA A 82 0.97 -14.39 6.66
C ALA A 82 1.24 -13.78 8.04
N VAL A 83 0.50 -12.74 8.43
CA VAL A 83 0.69 -12.06 9.73
C VAL A 83 0.16 -12.90 10.89
N VAL A 84 -0.99 -13.55 10.71
CA VAL A 84 -1.68 -14.26 11.78
C VAL A 84 -1.14 -15.68 11.94
N GLU A 85 -0.97 -16.40 10.83
CA GLU A 85 -0.60 -17.81 10.86
C GLU A 85 0.91 -17.98 10.99
N SER A 86 1.69 -17.18 10.26
CA SER A 86 3.15 -17.28 10.23
C SER A 86 3.88 -16.30 11.15
N GLY A 87 3.17 -15.44 11.89
CA GLY A 87 3.79 -14.44 12.76
C GLY A 87 4.58 -13.36 12.00
N TRP A 88 4.32 -13.19 10.70
CA TRP A 88 5.11 -12.34 9.77
C TRP A 88 4.79 -10.83 9.87
N GLY A 89 4.21 -10.41 10.99
CA GLY A 89 3.78 -9.01 11.18
C GLY A 89 4.93 -8.00 11.13
N LEU A 90 6.08 -8.30 11.76
CA LEU A 90 7.23 -7.40 11.77
C LEU A 90 7.88 -7.25 10.38
N PRO A 91 8.17 -8.32 9.61
CA PRO A 91 8.64 -8.18 8.24
C PRO A 91 7.66 -7.38 7.36
N PHE A 92 6.36 -7.62 7.48
CA PHE A 92 5.35 -6.86 6.75
C PHE A 92 5.39 -5.35 7.07
N ALA A 93 5.56 -5.00 8.36
CA ALA A 93 5.73 -3.60 8.78
C ALA A 93 6.98 -2.97 8.18
N LEU A 94 8.09 -3.70 8.15
CA LEU A 94 9.34 -3.24 7.56
C LEU A 94 9.23 -3.03 6.05
N PHE A 95 8.54 -3.92 5.32
CA PHE A 95 8.26 -3.71 3.89
C PHE A 95 7.36 -2.49 3.64
N ALA A 96 6.34 -2.27 4.45
CA ALA A 96 5.49 -1.09 4.36
C ALA A 96 6.28 0.21 4.65
N MET A 97 7.16 0.18 5.67
CA MET A 97 8.05 1.29 6.00
C MET A 97 9.06 1.54 4.88
N LEU A 98 9.61 0.48 4.27
CA LEU A 98 10.51 0.61 3.12
C LEU A 98 9.80 1.26 1.94
N ALA A 99 8.59 0.80 1.60
CA ALA A 99 7.78 1.39 0.54
C ALA A 99 7.49 2.87 0.82
N TRP A 100 7.11 3.23 2.04
CA TRP A 100 6.89 4.62 2.46
C TRP A 100 8.15 5.49 2.34
N ALA A 101 9.32 4.96 2.73
CA ALA A 101 10.59 5.67 2.61
C ALA A 101 10.97 5.90 1.14
N LEU A 102 10.80 4.88 0.31
CA LEU A 102 11.07 4.93 -1.12
C LEU A 102 10.12 5.88 -1.87
N GLU A 103 8.84 5.91 -1.48
CA GLU A 103 7.91 6.93 -1.98
C GLU A 103 8.37 8.35 -1.63
N GLY A 104 9.00 8.54 -0.48
CA GLY A 104 9.65 9.80 -0.12
C GLY A 104 10.74 10.24 -1.10
N TRP A 105 11.44 9.29 -1.72
CA TRP A 105 12.40 9.60 -2.78
C TRP A 105 11.71 10.14 -4.05
N LEU A 106 10.59 9.53 -4.47
CA LEU A 106 9.78 10.05 -5.58
C LEU A 106 9.22 11.45 -5.30
N GLU A 107 8.84 11.71 -4.05
CA GLU A 107 8.28 12.98 -3.59
C GLU A 107 9.34 14.06 -3.27
N LYS A 108 10.64 13.82 -3.54
CA LYS A 108 11.76 14.72 -3.20
C LYS A 108 11.88 15.03 -1.70
N ARG A 109 11.60 14.04 -0.84
CA ARG A 109 11.69 14.16 0.62
C ARG A 109 12.92 13.40 1.16
N PRO A 110 14.10 14.01 1.15
CA PRO A 110 15.37 13.34 1.46
C PRO A 110 15.44 12.80 2.90
N GLY A 111 14.66 13.36 3.83
CA GLY A 111 14.63 12.89 5.21
C GLY A 111 14.12 11.46 5.37
N ARG A 112 13.20 11.01 4.51
CA ARG A 112 12.63 9.65 4.60
C ARG A 112 13.60 8.56 4.16
N ILE A 113 14.42 8.83 3.15
CA ILE A 113 15.36 7.83 2.60
C ILE A 113 16.48 7.45 3.59
N VAL A 114 16.72 8.26 4.62
CA VAL A 114 17.72 7.97 5.66
C VAL A 114 17.36 6.69 6.45
N SER A 115 16.08 6.32 6.52
CA SER A 115 15.64 5.10 7.20
C SER A 115 15.96 3.81 6.43
N ILE A 116 16.23 3.87 5.12
CA ILE A 116 16.42 2.70 4.25
C ILE A 116 17.48 1.72 4.77
N PRO A 117 18.71 2.14 5.16
CA PRO A 117 19.71 1.21 5.66
C PRO A 117 19.25 0.44 6.90
N PHE A 118 18.59 1.14 7.82
CA PHE A 118 18.10 0.54 9.06
C PHE A 118 16.96 -0.45 8.80
N VAL A 119 16.05 -0.12 7.87
CA VAL A 119 14.95 -1.01 7.49
C VAL A 119 15.48 -2.25 6.78
N LEU A 120 16.46 -2.10 5.89
CA LEU A 120 17.10 -3.26 5.23
C LEU A 120 17.84 -4.15 6.23
N ALA A 121 18.58 -3.56 7.17
CA ALA A 121 19.26 -4.31 8.23
C ALA A 121 18.25 -5.09 9.10
N ALA A 122 17.14 -4.42 9.49
CA ALA A 122 16.08 -5.08 10.24
C ALA A 122 15.39 -6.20 9.45
N LEU A 123 15.16 -6.02 8.14
CA LEU A 123 14.68 -7.09 7.26
C LEU A 123 15.67 -8.27 7.24
N GLY A 124 16.98 -8.00 7.15
CA GLY A 124 18.01 -9.03 7.20
C GLY A 124 17.99 -9.85 8.49
N ALA A 125 17.62 -9.21 9.62
CA ALA A 125 17.48 -9.89 10.91
C ALA A 125 16.20 -10.73 11.02
N CYS A 126 15.10 -10.29 10.38
CA CYS A 126 13.76 -10.80 10.65
C CYS A 126 13.24 -11.77 9.59
N THR A 127 13.80 -11.78 8.38
CA THR A 127 13.25 -12.58 7.30
C THR A 127 14.28 -12.97 6.23
N PRO A 128 14.21 -14.21 5.71
CA PRO A 128 15.02 -14.64 4.57
C PRO A 128 14.64 -13.89 3.26
N PHE A 129 13.49 -13.19 3.24
CA PHE A 129 13.05 -12.41 2.08
C PHE A 129 13.62 -10.99 2.01
N TRP A 130 14.58 -10.63 2.86
CA TRP A 130 15.24 -9.32 2.78
C TRP A 130 15.78 -8.96 1.38
N PRO A 131 16.22 -9.92 0.51
CA PRO A 131 16.62 -9.59 -0.86
C PRO A 131 15.50 -8.98 -1.70
N VAL A 132 14.23 -9.29 -1.42
CA VAL A 132 13.07 -8.64 -2.06
C VAL A 132 13.05 -7.15 -1.71
N GLY A 133 13.45 -6.76 -0.49
CA GLY A 133 13.66 -5.35 -0.14
C GLY A 133 14.71 -4.66 -1.00
N LEU A 134 15.77 -5.37 -1.40
CA LEU A 134 16.76 -4.84 -2.33
C LEU A 134 16.19 -4.65 -3.74
N LEU A 135 15.33 -5.56 -4.20
CA LEU A 135 14.65 -5.40 -5.48
C LEU A 135 13.76 -4.14 -5.46
N PHE A 136 13.08 -3.88 -4.34
CA PHE A 136 12.32 -2.63 -4.16
C PHE A 136 13.22 -1.41 -4.34
N VAL A 137 14.33 -1.34 -3.63
CA VAL A 137 15.29 -0.21 -3.72
C VAL A 137 15.88 -0.10 -5.12
N GLY A 138 16.30 -1.22 -5.71
CA GLY A 138 16.84 -1.29 -7.07
C GLY A 138 15.89 -0.73 -8.12
N ALA A 139 14.61 -1.08 -8.02
CA ALA A 139 13.57 -0.56 -8.91
C ALA A 139 13.47 0.98 -8.86
N TYR A 140 13.65 1.59 -7.67
CA TYR A 140 13.67 3.05 -7.55
C TYR A 140 14.94 3.67 -8.13
N LEU A 141 16.09 3.00 -8.03
CA LEU A 141 17.34 3.46 -8.65
C LEU A 141 17.30 3.45 -10.19
N LEU A 142 16.48 2.55 -10.77
CA LEU A 142 16.26 2.49 -12.22
C LEU A 142 15.36 3.62 -12.75
N GLN A 143 14.71 4.39 -11.88
CA GLN A 143 13.89 5.53 -12.30
C GLN A 143 14.78 6.72 -12.67
N PRO A 144 14.77 7.19 -13.93
CA PRO A 144 15.52 8.38 -14.32
C PRO A 144 15.07 9.62 -13.52
N ARG A 145 16.03 10.35 -12.96
CA ARG A 145 15.78 11.59 -12.23
C ARG A 145 16.81 12.66 -12.58
N PRO A 146 16.73 13.21 -13.81
CA PRO A 146 17.65 14.24 -14.26
C PRO A 146 17.53 15.53 -13.43
N ASP A 147 16.33 15.76 -12.84
CA ASP A 147 16.03 16.92 -12.00
C ASP A 147 16.63 16.88 -10.58
N ALA A 148 17.09 15.72 -10.13
CA ALA A 148 17.64 15.53 -8.80
C ALA A 148 18.70 14.42 -8.72
N PRO A 149 19.84 14.55 -9.44
CA PRO A 149 20.87 13.51 -9.50
C PRO A 149 21.54 13.27 -8.14
N HIS A 150 21.63 14.30 -7.29
CA HIS A 150 22.14 14.18 -5.93
C HIS A 150 21.29 13.26 -5.04
N LEU A 151 19.97 13.25 -5.21
CA LEU A 151 19.07 12.35 -4.47
C LEU A 151 19.26 10.91 -4.92
N THR A 152 19.46 10.68 -6.21
CA THR A 152 19.72 9.33 -6.74
C THR A 152 21.06 8.80 -6.20
N ARG A 153 22.11 9.63 -6.18
CA ARG A 153 23.41 9.27 -5.59
C ARG A 153 23.28 8.96 -4.09
N ARG A 154 22.53 9.79 -3.36
CA ARG A 154 22.27 9.56 -1.94
C ARG A 154 21.50 8.26 -1.69
N LEU A 155 20.47 7.96 -2.49
CA LEU A 155 19.75 6.69 -2.42
C LEU A 155 20.68 5.50 -2.69
N ALA A 156 21.52 5.58 -3.71
CA ALA A 156 22.49 4.52 -4.04
C ALA A 156 23.47 4.26 -2.89
N MET A 157 24.00 5.33 -2.28
CA MET A 157 24.88 5.20 -1.11
C MET A 157 24.16 4.56 0.08
N LEU A 158 22.96 5.02 0.42
CA LEU A 158 22.16 4.47 1.52
C LEU A 158 21.77 3.02 1.24
N ALA A 159 21.44 2.69 0.00
CA ALA A 159 21.19 1.31 -0.42
C ALA A 159 22.42 0.42 -0.24
N ALA A 160 23.60 0.86 -0.67
CA ALA A 160 24.85 0.12 -0.52
C ALA A 160 25.16 -0.16 0.96
N VAL A 161 25.04 0.86 1.81
CA VAL A 161 25.18 0.69 3.28
C VAL A 161 24.14 -0.30 3.82
N GLY A 162 22.88 -0.17 3.37
CA GLY A 162 21.80 -1.07 3.77
C GLY A 162 22.04 -2.52 3.38
N VAL A 163 22.58 -2.77 2.18
CA VAL A 163 22.95 -4.12 1.73
C VAL A 163 24.01 -4.73 2.63
N VAL A 164 25.09 -3.99 2.91
CA VAL A 164 26.18 -4.47 3.77
C VAL A 164 25.64 -4.78 5.17
N LEU A 165 24.86 -3.87 5.75
CA LEU A 165 24.27 -4.08 7.06
C LEU A 165 23.29 -5.26 7.08
N ALA A 166 22.42 -5.39 6.09
CA ALA A 166 21.46 -6.48 6.01
C ALA A 166 22.16 -7.84 5.88
N ALA A 167 23.19 -7.93 5.02
CA ALA A 167 23.97 -9.14 4.83
C ALA A 167 24.74 -9.51 6.12
N ALA A 168 25.40 -8.54 6.77
CA ALA A 168 26.11 -8.75 8.01
C ALA A 168 25.17 -9.22 9.16
N VAL A 169 24.01 -8.58 9.29
CA VAL A 169 23.03 -8.96 10.30
C VAL A 169 22.43 -10.32 10.00
N ALA A 170 22.06 -10.60 8.74
CA ALA A 170 21.52 -11.90 8.33
C ALA A 170 22.53 -13.04 8.60
N ALA A 171 23.81 -12.79 8.38
CA ALA A 171 24.86 -13.76 8.70
C ALA A 171 25.06 -13.94 10.20
N ALA A 172 24.98 -12.85 10.99
CA ALA A 172 25.17 -12.90 12.45
C ALA A 172 24.01 -13.55 13.21
N VAL A 173 22.77 -13.33 12.73
CA VAL A 173 21.55 -13.84 13.39
C VAL A 173 21.22 -15.27 12.95
N ALA A 174 21.99 -15.86 12.00
CA ALA A 174 21.64 -17.12 11.35
C ALA A 174 20.18 -17.07 10.87
N ALA A 175 19.93 -16.22 9.86
CA ALA A 175 18.59 -15.97 9.34
C ALA A 175 17.78 -17.27 9.21
N PRO A 176 16.52 -17.28 9.64
CA PRO A 176 15.68 -18.47 9.61
C PRO A 176 15.71 -19.07 8.19
N ALA A 177 15.83 -20.39 8.12
CA ALA A 177 15.87 -21.10 6.86
C ALA A 177 14.64 -20.73 6.02
N LEU A 178 14.84 -20.60 4.70
CA LEU A 178 13.76 -20.33 3.77
C LEU A 178 12.84 -21.55 3.68
N VAL A 179 11.91 -21.66 4.62
CA VAL A 179 10.83 -22.65 4.54
C VAL A 179 9.71 -22.02 3.74
N ARG A 180 9.38 -22.63 2.60
CA ARG A 180 8.29 -22.18 1.74
C ARG A 180 6.95 -22.43 2.43
N GLU A 181 6.12 -21.41 2.49
CA GLU A 181 4.74 -21.50 2.96
C GLU A 181 3.80 -21.40 1.76
N ALA A 182 3.26 -22.54 1.33
CA ALA A 182 2.34 -22.57 0.20
C ALA A 182 1.06 -21.80 0.54
N PRO A 183 0.61 -20.88 -0.33
CA PRO A 183 -0.63 -20.14 -0.09
C PRO A 183 -1.84 -21.06 -0.02
N GLY A 184 -2.73 -20.78 0.94
CA GLY A 184 -4.02 -21.43 1.01
C GLY A 184 -4.94 -21.02 -0.15
N PRO A 185 -5.98 -21.82 -0.48
CA PRO A 185 -6.89 -21.50 -1.58
C PRO A 185 -7.60 -20.16 -1.38
N LEU A 186 -7.95 -19.80 -0.16
CA LEU A 186 -8.59 -18.51 0.14
C LEU A 186 -7.64 -17.35 -0.14
N SER A 187 -6.37 -17.47 0.27
CA SER A 187 -5.35 -16.46 0.02
C SER A 187 -5.13 -16.23 -1.48
N LEU A 188 -5.14 -17.31 -2.27
CA LEU A 188 -5.04 -17.20 -3.73
C LEU A 188 -6.25 -16.52 -4.36
N VAL A 189 -7.46 -16.78 -3.87
CA VAL A 189 -8.69 -16.10 -4.35
C VAL A 189 -8.63 -14.60 -4.03
N ILE A 190 -8.24 -14.23 -2.80
CA ILE A 190 -8.11 -12.83 -2.39
C ILE A 190 -7.00 -12.16 -3.22
N TRP A 191 -5.87 -12.85 -3.41
CA TRP A 191 -4.77 -12.37 -4.24
C TRP A 191 -5.23 -12.09 -5.68
N LEU A 192 -5.95 -13.01 -6.33
CA LEU A 192 -6.49 -12.81 -7.68
C LEU A 192 -7.43 -11.60 -7.75
N GLY A 193 -8.23 -11.37 -6.70
CA GLY A 193 -9.12 -10.22 -6.58
C GLY A 193 -8.39 -8.86 -6.58
N VAL A 194 -7.13 -8.81 -6.16
CA VAL A 194 -6.30 -7.60 -6.19
C VAL A 194 -5.34 -7.62 -7.39
N ALA A 195 -4.78 -8.80 -7.72
CA ALA A 195 -3.82 -8.97 -8.80
C ALA A 195 -4.45 -8.70 -10.18
N GLY A 196 -5.69 -9.12 -10.39
CA GLY A 196 -6.42 -8.85 -11.65
C GLY A 196 -6.54 -7.36 -11.95
N PRO A 197 -7.16 -6.56 -11.07
CA PRO A 197 -7.20 -5.10 -11.22
C PRO A 197 -5.82 -4.45 -11.32
N ALA A 198 -4.83 -4.89 -10.54
CA ALA A 198 -3.47 -4.35 -10.60
C ALA A 198 -2.79 -4.66 -11.94
N ALA A 199 -2.96 -5.88 -12.47
CA ALA A 199 -2.44 -6.26 -13.78
C ALA A 199 -3.10 -5.46 -14.91
N LEU A 200 -4.42 -5.27 -14.84
CA LEU A 200 -5.15 -4.43 -15.79
C LEU A 200 -4.66 -2.97 -15.71
N ALA A 201 -4.48 -2.43 -14.51
CA ALA A 201 -3.94 -1.10 -14.31
C ALA A 201 -2.51 -0.98 -14.86
N LEU A 202 -1.66 -1.99 -14.65
CA LEU A 202 -0.32 -2.06 -15.24
C LEU A 202 -0.38 -2.04 -16.78
N ALA A 203 -1.26 -2.82 -17.38
CA ALA A 203 -1.38 -2.89 -18.83
C ALA A 203 -1.86 -1.57 -19.44
N LEU A 204 -2.92 -0.97 -18.87
CA LEU A 204 -3.53 0.27 -19.38
C LEU A 204 -2.65 1.50 -19.13
N PHE A 205 -1.99 1.56 -17.99
CA PHE A 205 -1.25 2.74 -17.53
C PHE A 205 0.27 2.55 -17.52
N TRP A 206 0.78 1.55 -18.24
CA TRP A 206 2.20 1.19 -18.25
C TRP A 206 3.13 2.39 -18.43
N ARG A 207 2.85 3.25 -19.41
CA ARG A 207 3.71 4.40 -19.74
C ARG A 207 3.62 5.53 -18.71
N SER A 208 2.51 5.68 -18.02
CA SER A 208 2.29 6.76 -17.04
C SER A 208 2.74 6.38 -15.62
N LEU A 209 2.91 5.08 -15.35
CA LEU A 209 3.40 4.60 -14.08
C LEU A 209 4.90 4.80 -13.92
N ALA A 210 5.34 5.16 -12.71
CA ALA A 210 6.74 5.17 -12.35
C ALA A 210 7.37 3.77 -12.49
N VAL A 211 8.62 3.70 -12.94
CA VAL A 211 9.35 2.44 -13.13
C VAL A 211 9.32 1.54 -11.89
N PRO A 212 9.56 2.06 -10.66
CA PRO A 212 9.54 1.23 -9.47
C PRO A 212 8.17 0.60 -9.19
N HIS A 213 7.07 1.30 -9.45
CA HIS A 213 5.74 0.72 -9.24
C HIS A 213 5.48 -0.46 -10.17
N ARG A 214 5.93 -0.36 -11.44
CA ARG A 214 5.82 -1.46 -12.42
C ARG A 214 6.62 -2.68 -11.98
N ILE A 215 7.91 -2.47 -11.68
CA ILE A 215 8.82 -3.56 -11.34
C ILE A 215 8.39 -4.25 -10.04
N ASN A 216 8.11 -3.47 -8.98
CA ASN A 216 7.77 -4.03 -7.68
C ASN A 216 6.45 -4.83 -7.74
N ALA A 217 5.43 -4.32 -8.43
CA ALA A 217 4.17 -5.05 -8.56
C ALA A 217 4.31 -6.30 -9.43
N LEU A 218 5.09 -6.26 -10.51
CA LEU A 218 5.34 -7.44 -11.35
C LEU A 218 6.11 -8.52 -10.58
N VAL A 219 7.23 -8.15 -9.95
CA VAL A 219 8.08 -9.11 -9.24
C VAL A 219 7.31 -9.75 -8.09
N THR A 220 6.67 -8.94 -7.25
CA THR A 220 5.91 -9.49 -6.11
C THR A 220 4.66 -10.23 -6.56
N GLY A 221 4.00 -9.79 -7.64
CA GLY A 221 2.84 -10.48 -8.22
C GLY A 221 3.18 -11.85 -8.78
N ILE A 222 4.35 -11.99 -9.42
CA ILE A 222 4.84 -13.28 -9.91
C ILE A 222 5.25 -14.21 -8.75
N LEU A 223 5.83 -13.66 -7.69
CA LEU A 223 6.27 -14.44 -6.54
C LEU A 223 5.13 -14.83 -5.60
N ALA A 224 4.05 -14.06 -5.56
CA ALA A 224 2.92 -14.25 -4.65
C ALA A 224 2.28 -15.65 -4.70
N PRO A 225 2.04 -16.29 -5.86
CA PRO A 225 1.45 -17.63 -5.90
C PRO A 225 2.34 -18.73 -5.32
N PHE A 226 3.61 -18.42 -5.08
CA PHE A 226 4.59 -19.41 -4.60
C PHE A 226 4.81 -19.36 -3.08
N ASP A 227 4.45 -18.25 -2.43
CA ASP A 227 4.66 -18.10 -0.98
C ASP A 227 3.65 -17.11 -0.39
N GLU A 228 2.99 -17.51 0.71
CA GLU A 228 1.97 -16.72 1.43
C GLU A 228 2.48 -15.33 1.82
N ARG A 229 3.74 -15.25 2.23
CA ARG A 229 4.37 -13.99 2.63
C ARG A 229 4.56 -13.03 1.47
N MET A 230 4.77 -13.56 0.25
CA MET A 230 4.86 -12.75 -0.97
C MET A 230 3.50 -12.18 -1.37
N ILE A 231 2.40 -12.86 -1.05
CA ILE A 231 1.04 -12.30 -1.19
C ILE A 231 0.91 -11.02 -0.35
N ALA A 232 1.40 -11.04 0.90
CA ALA A 232 1.39 -9.85 1.77
C ALA A 232 2.23 -8.70 1.18
N VAL A 233 3.45 -8.98 0.69
CA VAL A 233 4.30 -7.96 0.04
C VAL A 233 3.67 -7.42 -1.23
N PHE A 234 3.03 -8.30 -2.03
CA PHE A 234 2.25 -7.86 -3.20
C PHE A 234 1.09 -6.96 -2.80
N GLY A 235 0.46 -7.19 -1.66
CA GLY A 235 -0.57 -6.30 -1.10
C GLY A 235 -0.11 -4.84 -1.02
N ILE A 236 1.15 -4.60 -0.62
CA ILE A 236 1.75 -3.26 -0.60
C ILE A 236 1.97 -2.74 -2.02
N ALA A 237 2.65 -3.51 -2.88
CA ALA A 237 3.03 -3.06 -4.22
C ALA A 237 1.82 -2.88 -5.16
N GLY A 238 0.88 -3.84 -5.14
CA GLY A 238 -0.34 -3.83 -5.95
C GLY A 238 -1.27 -2.68 -5.60
N THR A 239 -1.47 -2.41 -4.31
CA THR A 239 -2.30 -1.27 -3.86
C THR A 239 -1.66 0.08 -4.19
N ILE A 240 -0.33 0.21 -4.18
CA ILE A 240 0.38 1.41 -4.65
C ILE A 240 0.14 1.64 -6.15
N VAL A 241 0.17 0.59 -6.97
CA VAL A 241 -0.15 0.69 -8.41
C VAL A 241 -1.59 1.14 -8.61
N LEU A 242 -2.55 0.53 -7.92
CA LEU A 242 -3.97 0.91 -8.01
C LEU A 242 -4.18 2.36 -7.57
N ALA A 243 -3.52 2.79 -6.49
CA ALA A 243 -3.58 4.17 -6.01
C ALA A 243 -3.00 5.18 -7.03
N ALA A 244 -1.91 4.80 -7.69
CA ALA A 244 -1.23 5.67 -8.65
C ALA A 244 -1.93 5.77 -10.01
N THR A 245 -2.86 4.88 -10.31
CA THR A 245 -3.53 4.76 -11.62
C THR A 245 -5.03 5.01 -11.53
N VAL A 246 -5.78 3.95 -11.27
CA VAL A 246 -7.26 3.93 -11.38
C VAL A 246 -7.89 4.96 -10.44
N PHE A 247 -7.43 4.99 -9.20
CA PHE A 247 -8.07 5.85 -8.19
C PHE A 247 -7.64 7.30 -8.28
N ARG A 248 -6.43 7.59 -8.78
CA ARG A 248 -6.01 8.97 -9.04
C ARG A 248 -6.88 9.63 -10.12
N GLN A 249 -7.14 8.91 -11.21
CA GLN A 249 -7.97 9.43 -12.31
C GLN A 249 -9.44 9.61 -11.91
N SER A 250 -9.99 8.68 -11.08
CA SER A 250 -11.38 8.80 -10.64
C SER A 250 -11.61 10.00 -9.71
N VAL A 251 -10.61 10.41 -8.94
CA VAL A 251 -10.68 11.59 -8.07
C VAL A 251 -10.50 12.90 -8.85
N GLU A 252 -9.66 12.89 -9.89
CA GLU A 252 -9.43 14.05 -10.74
C GLU A 252 -10.61 14.34 -11.70
N SER A 253 -11.36 13.32 -12.12
CA SER A 253 -12.54 13.48 -12.94
C SER A 253 -13.76 13.92 -12.11
N THR A 254 -14.00 15.22 -12.07
CA THR A 254 -15.17 15.84 -11.40
C THR A 254 -16.52 15.36 -11.91
N GLN A 255 -16.58 14.73 -13.07
CA GLN A 255 -17.81 14.24 -13.70
C GLN A 255 -18.35 12.94 -13.10
N LEU A 256 -17.54 12.14 -12.38
CA LEU A 256 -17.96 10.87 -11.76
C LEU A 256 -18.58 11.03 -10.36
N ARG A 257 -18.54 12.22 -9.76
CA ARG A 257 -19.01 12.49 -8.39
C ARG A 257 -20.49 12.22 -8.11
N PRO A 258 -21.46 12.45 -9.02
CA PRO A 258 -22.86 12.18 -8.71
C PRO A 258 -23.21 10.69 -8.64
N HIS A 259 -22.51 9.84 -9.39
CA HIS A 259 -22.77 8.39 -9.39
C HIS A 259 -22.12 7.65 -8.21
N PHE A 260 -21.07 8.21 -7.62
CA PHE A 260 -20.40 7.63 -6.46
C PHE A 260 -21.25 7.57 -5.19
N LYS A 261 -22.27 8.43 -5.03
CA LYS A 261 -23.11 8.47 -3.81
C LYS A 261 -23.82 7.16 -3.51
N ARG A 262 -24.27 6.41 -4.53
CA ARG A 262 -24.86 5.07 -4.33
C ARG A 262 -23.79 4.00 -4.21
N ALA A 263 -22.73 4.11 -5.01
CA ALA A 263 -21.60 3.20 -4.95
C ALA A 263 -20.91 3.22 -3.59
N GLU A 264 -20.78 4.38 -2.93
CA GLU A 264 -20.18 4.54 -1.61
C GLU A 264 -20.88 3.68 -0.55
N TRP A 265 -22.24 3.62 -0.55
CA TRP A 265 -23.00 2.76 0.32
C TRP A 265 -22.81 1.27 0.02
N TYR A 266 -22.77 0.90 -1.26
CA TYR A 266 -22.50 -0.48 -1.65
C TYR A 266 -21.08 -0.90 -1.23
N TYR A 267 -20.07 -0.06 -1.43
CA TYR A 267 -18.71 -0.34 -0.99
C TYR A 267 -18.60 -0.48 0.52
N PHE A 268 -19.30 0.37 1.29
CA PHE A 268 -19.35 0.23 2.75
C PHE A 268 -19.90 -1.13 3.16
N TRP A 269 -21.03 -1.54 2.60
CA TRP A 269 -21.63 -2.82 2.91
C TRP A 269 -20.81 -4.01 2.44
N VAL A 270 -20.16 -3.91 1.28
CA VAL A 270 -19.23 -4.94 0.78
C VAL A 270 -18.03 -5.08 1.71
N ILE A 271 -17.39 -3.95 2.11
CA ILE A 271 -16.27 -3.97 3.06
C ILE A 271 -16.72 -4.57 4.39
N LEU A 272 -17.87 -4.16 4.90
CA LEU A 272 -18.41 -4.68 6.14
C LEU A 272 -18.74 -6.18 6.05
N ALA A 273 -19.37 -6.61 4.95
CA ALA A 273 -19.71 -8.02 4.73
C ALA A 273 -18.46 -8.90 4.61
N VAL A 274 -17.44 -8.43 3.90
CA VAL A 274 -16.14 -9.15 3.80
C VAL A 274 -15.45 -9.19 5.15
N ALA A 275 -15.42 -8.07 5.89
CA ALA A 275 -14.82 -8.03 7.22
C ALA A 275 -15.54 -8.95 8.20
N VAL A 276 -16.89 -8.96 8.20
CA VAL A 276 -17.69 -9.88 9.01
C VAL A 276 -17.49 -11.32 8.55
N GLY A 277 -17.45 -11.58 7.24
CA GLY A 277 -17.20 -12.92 6.69
C GLY A 277 -15.83 -13.48 7.10
N LEU A 278 -14.77 -12.65 7.05
CA LEU A 278 -13.43 -13.02 7.53
C LEU A 278 -13.41 -13.28 9.04
N LEU A 279 -14.16 -12.47 9.80
CA LEU A 279 -14.28 -12.61 11.24
C LEU A 279 -15.03 -13.92 11.60
N VAL A 280 -16.13 -14.21 10.92
CA VAL A 280 -16.90 -15.46 11.10
C VAL A 280 -16.05 -16.66 10.68
N ALA A 281 -15.35 -16.60 9.55
CA ALA A 281 -14.48 -17.68 9.10
C ALA A 281 -13.34 -17.98 10.09
N ARG A 282 -12.87 -16.97 10.80
CA ARG A 282 -11.82 -17.13 11.83
C ARG A 282 -12.33 -17.79 13.12
N PHE A 283 -13.59 -17.53 13.50
CA PHE A 283 -14.19 -18.04 14.72
C PHE A 283 -15.11 -19.24 14.48
N ALA A 284 -15.31 -19.64 13.19
CA ALA A 284 -16.02 -20.87 12.89
C ALA A 284 -15.16 -22.05 13.39
N PRO A 285 -15.72 -22.95 14.21
CA PRO A 285 -14.99 -24.14 14.62
C PRO A 285 -14.63 -24.91 13.36
N THR A 286 -13.35 -25.23 13.23
CA THR A 286 -12.88 -26.18 12.20
C THR A 286 -13.54 -27.51 12.51
N ALA A 287 -14.57 -27.86 11.76
CA ALA A 287 -15.26 -29.14 11.85
C ALA A 287 -14.36 -30.25 11.30
#